data_676d3aca3ff6f85b42fc31345c888fca
#
_entry.id   676d3aca3ff6f85b42fc31345c888fca
#
_cell.length_a   1.000
_cell.length_b   1.000
_cell.length_c   1.000
_cell.angle_alpha   90.00
_cell.angle_beta   90.00
_cell.angle_gamma   90.00
#
_symmetry.space_group_name_H-M   'P 1'
#
loop_
_entity.id
_entity.type
_entity.pdbx_description
1 polymer ?
#
loop_
_entity_poly.entity_id
_entity_poly.type
_entity_poly.pdbx_seq_one_letter_code
_entity_poly.pdbx_strand_id
1 'polypeptide(L)'
;EGAQAEAEEKGAKLITVDAGDDAAKQTNDVEDLVSRNVSVLIVNPVDSDAVAPAVKDAISKGIKVISVDRVVNGVDVDCQIASDNVAGAKMATEYLVETIGEGAPVAELQGTTGASATIDRGAGFHEVADEKLDVTGSQTADFNRATGMTVMENLLQADGSIKGVFAHNDEMALGCLLYTSDAADD
;
A
#
# COMPACT_ATOMS: atom_id res chain seq x y z
N GLU A 1 -11.65 11.37 7.03
CA GLU A 1 -12.79 11.48 7.96
C GLU A 1 -12.32 11.64 9.42
N GLY A 2 -11.52 10.71 9.98
CA GLY A 2 -11.08 10.77 11.37
C GLY A 2 -10.31 12.05 11.72
N ALA A 3 -9.33 12.45 10.89
CA ALA A 3 -8.58 13.69 11.12
C ALA A 3 -9.49 14.93 11.05
N GLN A 4 -10.50 14.93 10.19
CA GLN A 4 -11.47 16.02 10.09
C GLN A 4 -12.32 16.13 11.35
N ALA A 5 -12.86 15.00 11.81
CA ALA A 5 -13.70 14.97 13.01
C ALA A 5 -12.92 15.44 14.26
N GLU A 6 -11.69 14.97 14.43
CA GLU A 6 -10.84 15.35 15.55
C GLU A 6 -10.43 16.84 15.49
N ALA A 7 -10.14 17.35 14.29
CA ALA A 7 -9.81 18.76 14.10
C ALA A 7 -11.00 19.67 14.49
N GLU A 8 -12.22 19.30 14.07
CA GLU A 8 -13.44 20.02 14.42
C GLU A 8 -13.69 20.00 15.95
N GLU A 9 -13.56 18.83 16.58
CA GLU A 9 -13.75 18.69 18.03
C GLU A 9 -12.77 19.56 18.83
N LYS A 10 -11.50 19.61 18.35
CA LYS A 10 -10.44 20.38 19.03
C LYS A 10 -10.33 21.84 18.57
N GLY A 11 -11.18 22.29 17.67
CA GLY A 11 -11.16 23.65 17.13
C GLY A 11 -9.91 23.96 16.30
N ALA A 12 -9.27 22.95 15.73
CA ALA A 12 -8.12 23.09 14.84
C ALA A 12 -8.57 23.31 13.39
N LYS A 13 -7.83 24.16 12.65
CA LYS A 13 -8.08 24.35 11.21
C LYS A 13 -7.35 23.26 10.43
N LEU A 14 -8.09 22.40 9.74
CA LEU A 14 -7.55 21.40 8.84
C LEU A 14 -7.57 21.89 7.37
N ILE A 15 -6.47 21.66 6.65
CA ILE A 15 -6.36 21.79 5.19
C ILE A 15 -6.09 20.41 4.64
N THR A 16 -6.97 19.90 3.78
CA THR A 16 -6.82 18.59 3.17
C THR A 16 -6.50 18.76 1.69
N VAL A 17 -5.51 18.00 1.22
CA VAL A 17 -5.13 17.87 -0.20
C VAL A 17 -5.08 16.40 -0.54
N ASP A 18 -5.36 16.06 -1.79
CA ASP A 18 -5.34 14.70 -2.32
C ASP A 18 -4.48 14.67 -3.58
N ALA A 19 -3.44 13.87 -3.56
CA ALA A 19 -2.52 13.74 -4.68
C ALA A 19 -3.08 12.87 -5.83
N GLY A 20 -4.11 12.05 -5.57
CA GLY A 20 -4.68 11.15 -6.57
C GLY A 20 -3.67 10.14 -7.10
N ASP A 21 -2.86 9.57 -6.19
CA ASP A 21 -1.77 8.61 -6.46
C ASP A 21 -0.63 9.15 -7.34
N ASP A 22 -0.51 10.48 -7.49
CA ASP A 22 0.60 11.14 -8.19
C ASP A 22 1.65 11.65 -7.19
N ALA A 23 2.83 11.01 -7.17
CA ALA A 23 3.93 11.34 -6.27
C ALA A 23 4.50 12.75 -6.51
N ALA A 24 4.54 13.22 -7.78
CA ALA A 24 5.02 14.56 -8.10
C ALA A 24 4.02 15.62 -7.62
N LYS A 25 2.72 15.35 -7.81
CA LYS A 25 1.68 16.21 -7.26
C LYS A 25 1.73 16.25 -5.73
N GLN A 26 1.95 15.11 -5.05
CA GLN A 26 2.07 15.08 -3.60
C GLN A 26 3.22 15.94 -3.10
N THR A 27 4.37 15.88 -3.76
CA THR A 27 5.52 16.73 -3.42
C THR A 27 5.17 18.21 -3.51
N ASN A 28 4.52 18.65 -4.60
CA ASN A 28 4.05 20.01 -4.77
C ASN A 28 3.00 20.42 -3.72
N ASP A 29 2.07 19.52 -3.39
CA ASP A 29 1.05 19.74 -2.36
C ASP A 29 1.68 19.96 -0.98
N VAL A 30 2.72 19.17 -0.63
CA VAL A 30 3.48 19.36 0.62
C VAL A 30 4.21 20.70 0.64
N GLU A 31 4.88 21.07 -0.45
CA GLU A 31 5.56 22.38 -0.57
C GLU A 31 4.58 23.56 -0.42
N ASP A 32 3.39 23.45 -1.01
CA ASP A 32 2.34 24.46 -0.86
C ASP A 32 1.86 24.56 0.61
N LEU A 33 1.60 23.43 1.27
CA LEU A 33 1.24 23.42 2.70
C LEU A 33 2.35 24.02 3.57
N VAL A 34 3.61 23.72 3.30
CA VAL A 34 4.77 24.31 3.97
C VAL A 34 4.78 25.84 3.77
N SER A 35 4.51 26.33 2.56
CA SER A 35 4.44 27.76 2.24
C SER A 35 3.33 28.50 2.99
N ARG A 36 2.26 27.78 3.34
CA ARG A 36 1.14 28.30 4.14
C ARG A 36 1.40 28.30 5.64
N ASN A 37 2.61 27.92 6.07
CA ASN A 37 3.03 27.90 7.47
C ASN A 37 2.10 27.05 8.36
N VAL A 38 1.76 25.83 7.90
CA VAL A 38 1.03 24.87 8.76
C VAL A 38 1.88 24.51 9.98
N SER A 39 1.24 24.29 11.13
CA SER A 39 1.97 23.91 12.35
C SER A 39 2.30 22.41 12.39
N VAL A 40 1.46 21.60 11.75
CA VAL A 40 1.59 20.14 11.68
C VAL A 40 1.27 19.69 10.26
N LEU A 41 2.10 18.81 9.72
CA LEU A 41 1.90 18.09 8.47
C LEU A 41 1.56 16.64 8.80
N ILE A 42 0.41 16.15 8.32
CA ILE A 42 0.07 14.72 8.34
C ILE A 42 0.18 14.23 6.91
N VAL A 43 1.01 13.24 6.65
CA VAL A 43 1.27 12.72 5.30
C VAL A 43 1.09 11.21 5.24
N ASN A 44 0.39 10.73 4.20
CA ASN A 44 0.41 9.33 3.75
C ASN A 44 1.15 9.32 2.41
N PRO A 45 2.41 8.88 2.36
CA PRO A 45 3.20 8.94 1.14
C PRO A 45 2.62 8.11 -0.01
N VAL A 46 2.51 8.70 -1.21
CA VAL A 46 2.29 7.94 -2.45
C VAL A 46 3.53 7.10 -2.76
N ASP A 47 4.68 7.77 -2.74
CA ASP A 47 6.02 7.18 -2.84
C ASP A 47 6.85 7.61 -1.64
N SER A 48 7.41 6.64 -0.92
CA SER A 48 8.11 6.85 0.35
C SER A 48 9.46 7.58 0.20
N ASP A 49 10.08 7.52 -0.97
CA ASP A 49 11.33 8.23 -1.28
C ASP A 49 11.07 9.60 -1.90
N ALA A 50 10.13 9.69 -2.84
CA ALA A 50 9.86 10.91 -3.59
C ALA A 50 9.42 12.09 -2.71
N VAL A 51 8.64 11.84 -1.66
CA VAL A 51 8.15 12.88 -0.75
C VAL A 51 9.20 13.32 0.28
N ALA A 52 10.25 12.55 0.50
CA ALA A 52 11.23 12.77 1.55
C ALA A 52 11.92 14.16 1.53
N PRO A 53 12.31 14.73 0.36
CA PRO A 53 12.89 16.07 0.32
C PRO A 53 11.94 17.15 0.84
N ALA A 54 10.66 17.13 0.44
CA ALA A 54 9.66 18.11 0.87
C ALA A 54 9.34 17.99 2.38
N VAL A 55 9.32 16.76 2.90
CA VAL A 55 9.16 16.51 4.34
C VAL A 55 10.36 17.00 5.14
N LYS A 56 11.59 16.81 4.65
CA LYS A 56 12.81 17.36 5.28
C LYS A 56 12.77 18.89 5.32
N ASP A 57 12.29 19.53 4.25
CA ASP A 57 12.12 20.99 4.22
C ASP A 57 11.08 21.45 5.27
N ALA A 58 9.95 20.75 5.38
CA ALA A 58 8.94 21.02 6.41
C ALA A 58 9.52 20.97 7.84
N ILE A 59 10.27 19.91 8.15
CA ILE A 59 10.93 19.74 9.46
C ILE A 59 11.95 20.87 9.70
N SER A 60 12.75 21.24 8.68
CA SER A 60 13.75 22.31 8.79
C SER A 60 13.14 23.67 9.13
N LYS A 61 11.88 23.87 8.76
CA LYS A 61 11.07 25.07 9.06
C LYS A 61 10.30 24.97 10.38
N GLY A 62 10.51 23.90 11.14
CA GLY A 62 9.92 23.70 12.47
C GLY A 62 8.49 23.14 12.42
N ILE A 63 8.01 22.67 11.28
CA ILE A 63 6.72 22.00 11.14
C ILE A 63 6.83 20.60 11.73
N LYS A 64 5.88 20.22 12.59
CA LYS A 64 5.78 18.87 13.13
C LYS A 64 5.23 17.93 12.06
N VAL A 65 5.83 16.75 11.90
CA VAL A 65 5.44 15.80 10.87
C VAL A 65 4.99 14.49 11.47
N ILE A 66 3.81 14.04 11.03
CA ILE A 66 3.24 12.72 11.34
C ILE A 66 3.09 11.98 10.02
N SER A 67 3.72 10.81 9.86
CA SER A 67 3.41 9.94 8.73
C SER A 67 2.45 8.83 9.15
N VAL A 68 1.50 8.53 8.27
CA VAL A 68 0.42 7.58 8.51
C VAL A 68 0.41 6.54 7.40
N ASP A 69 0.18 5.29 7.78
CA ASP A 69 0.09 4.13 6.88
C ASP A 69 1.42 3.75 6.21
N ARG A 70 2.07 4.70 5.55
CA ARG A 70 3.35 4.51 4.85
C ARG A 70 4.43 5.37 5.47
N VAL A 71 5.67 4.89 5.46
CA VAL A 71 6.83 5.63 6.00
C VAL A 71 7.36 6.65 5.00
N VAL A 72 8.05 7.67 5.50
CA VAL A 72 8.88 8.56 4.69
C VAL A 72 10.33 8.10 4.84
N ASN A 73 10.93 7.56 3.77
CA ASN A 73 12.25 6.95 3.83
C ASN A 73 13.35 7.97 4.16
N GLY A 74 14.23 7.59 5.08
CA GLY A 74 15.41 8.40 5.45
C GLY A 74 15.05 9.76 6.07
N VAL A 75 13.90 9.86 6.75
CA VAL A 75 13.45 11.04 7.48
C VAL A 75 12.99 10.64 8.87
N ASP A 76 13.50 11.29 9.90
CA ASP A 76 13.00 11.13 11.27
C ASP A 76 11.81 12.08 11.47
N VAL A 77 10.60 11.53 11.31
CA VAL A 77 9.35 12.25 11.57
C VAL A 77 9.03 12.24 13.07
N ASP A 78 8.21 13.21 13.54
CA ASP A 78 7.85 13.30 14.96
C ASP A 78 6.99 12.11 15.44
N CYS A 79 6.19 11.52 14.54
CA CYS A 79 5.38 10.33 14.83
C CYS A 79 5.15 9.53 13.55
N GLN A 80 5.30 8.23 13.66
CA GLN A 80 4.97 7.25 12.61
C GLN A 80 3.84 6.36 13.10
N ILE A 81 2.75 6.24 12.33
CA ILE A 81 1.62 5.35 12.60
C ILE A 81 1.44 4.42 11.40
N ALA A 82 1.82 3.17 11.54
CA ALA A 82 1.71 2.17 10.47
C ALA A 82 1.42 0.78 11.06
N SER A 83 0.87 -0.10 10.24
CA SER A 83 0.80 -1.53 10.53
C SER A 83 2.16 -2.19 10.42
N ASP A 84 2.39 -3.28 11.13
CA ASP A 84 3.51 -4.18 10.85
C ASP A 84 3.22 -4.99 9.58
N ASN A 85 3.55 -4.41 8.44
CA ASN A 85 3.23 -4.94 7.12
C ASN A 85 3.99 -6.25 6.83
N VAL A 86 5.23 -6.37 7.30
CA VAL A 86 6.02 -7.60 7.14
C VAL A 86 5.39 -8.75 7.92
N ALA A 87 5.11 -8.54 9.21
CA ALA A 87 4.50 -9.58 10.05
C ALA A 87 3.11 -9.97 9.55
N GLY A 88 2.28 -9.00 9.15
CA GLY A 88 0.95 -9.26 8.60
C GLY A 88 0.98 -10.08 7.31
N ALA A 89 1.90 -9.78 6.40
CA ALA A 89 2.07 -10.53 5.16
C ALA A 89 2.58 -11.95 5.41
N LYS A 90 3.53 -12.15 6.33
CA LYS A 90 3.97 -13.48 6.75
C LYS A 90 2.82 -14.32 7.26
N MET A 91 2.03 -13.80 8.20
CA MET A 91 0.87 -14.51 8.76
C MET A 91 -0.13 -14.90 7.67
N ALA A 92 -0.45 -14.01 6.75
CA ALA A 92 -1.36 -14.29 5.64
C ALA A 92 -0.81 -15.35 4.69
N THR A 93 0.51 -15.34 4.42
CA THR A 93 1.16 -16.32 3.56
C THR A 93 1.26 -17.69 4.23
N GLU A 94 1.56 -17.73 5.51
CA GLU A 94 1.53 -18.98 6.30
C GLU A 94 0.14 -19.62 6.28
N TYR A 95 -0.93 -18.83 6.46
CA TYR A 95 -2.30 -19.29 6.33
C TYR A 95 -2.62 -19.79 4.90
N LEU A 96 -2.10 -19.13 3.88
CA LEU A 96 -2.25 -19.56 2.48
C LEU A 96 -1.59 -20.94 2.30
N VAL A 97 -0.35 -21.14 2.78
CA VAL A 97 0.35 -22.44 2.76
C VAL A 97 -0.45 -23.53 3.48
N GLU A 98 -0.97 -23.24 4.67
CA GLU A 98 -1.80 -24.21 5.44
C GLU A 98 -3.07 -24.60 4.66
N THR A 99 -3.64 -23.67 3.89
CA THR A 99 -4.91 -23.88 3.18
C THR A 99 -4.73 -24.68 1.89
N ILE A 100 -3.70 -24.36 1.08
CA ILE A 100 -3.53 -24.95 -0.26
C ILE A 100 -2.40 -25.97 -0.37
N GLY A 101 -1.54 -26.07 0.66
CA GLY A 101 -0.40 -26.99 0.72
C GLY A 101 0.90 -26.42 0.16
N GLU A 102 2.02 -26.98 0.62
CA GLU A 102 3.36 -26.61 0.14
C GLU A 102 3.53 -26.98 -1.34
N GLY A 103 4.33 -26.18 -2.06
CA GLY A 103 4.60 -26.33 -3.50
C GLY A 103 3.43 -25.94 -4.39
N ALA A 104 2.33 -25.41 -3.85
CA ALA A 104 1.19 -24.98 -4.65
C ALA A 104 1.53 -23.74 -5.50
N PRO A 105 1.09 -23.69 -6.76
CA PRO A 105 1.28 -22.51 -7.62
C PRO A 105 0.41 -21.34 -7.14
N VAL A 106 1.03 -20.17 -6.97
CA VAL A 106 0.37 -18.96 -6.48
C VAL A 106 0.74 -17.74 -7.30
N ALA A 107 -0.14 -16.74 -7.28
CA ALA A 107 0.13 -15.43 -7.83
C ALA A 107 0.20 -14.35 -6.73
N GLU A 108 0.97 -13.30 -7.00
CA GLU A 108 1.09 -12.11 -6.16
C GLU A 108 0.53 -10.88 -6.89
N LEU A 109 -0.39 -10.16 -6.26
CA LEU A 109 -0.87 -8.86 -6.70
C LEU A 109 -0.26 -7.77 -5.82
N GLN A 110 0.69 -7.03 -6.39
CA GLN A 110 1.43 -6.00 -5.69
C GLN A 110 0.67 -4.67 -5.65
N GLY A 111 0.89 -3.91 -4.60
CA GLY A 111 0.38 -2.54 -4.47
C GLY A 111 1.15 -1.53 -5.32
N THR A 112 0.90 -0.25 -5.07
CA THR A 112 1.56 0.86 -5.75
C THR A 112 3.07 0.80 -5.57
N THR A 113 3.81 0.88 -6.67
CA THR A 113 5.27 0.89 -6.67
C THR A 113 5.80 2.10 -5.89
N GLY A 114 6.85 1.89 -5.08
CA GLY A 114 7.47 2.94 -4.25
C GLY A 114 6.78 3.17 -2.89
N ALA A 115 5.58 2.62 -2.67
CA ALA A 115 4.95 2.67 -1.37
C ALA A 115 5.59 1.67 -0.40
N SER A 116 5.96 2.10 0.81
CA SER A 116 6.57 1.22 1.82
C SER A 116 5.69 0.02 2.16
N ALA A 117 4.37 0.20 2.20
CA ALA A 117 3.45 -0.91 2.44
C ALA A 117 3.53 -2.00 1.37
N THR A 118 3.77 -1.65 0.09
CA THR A 118 4.00 -2.62 -0.99
C THR A 118 5.30 -3.38 -0.78
N ILE A 119 6.38 -2.65 -0.45
CA ILE A 119 7.71 -3.23 -0.22
C ILE A 119 7.67 -4.20 0.96
N ASP A 120 7.10 -3.77 2.08
CA ASP A 120 7.06 -4.54 3.31
C ASP A 120 6.15 -5.78 3.21
N ARG A 121 4.97 -5.65 2.57
CA ARG A 121 4.07 -6.79 2.33
C ARG A 121 4.68 -7.79 1.37
N GLY A 122 5.35 -7.32 0.30
CA GLY A 122 6.12 -8.18 -0.59
C GLY A 122 7.24 -8.90 0.14
N ALA A 123 8.03 -8.21 0.97
CA ALA A 123 9.09 -8.82 1.75
C ALA A 123 8.54 -9.93 2.69
N GLY A 124 7.45 -9.66 3.41
CA GLY A 124 6.83 -10.65 4.29
C GLY A 124 6.23 -11.84 3.53
N PHE A 125 5.64 -11.62 2.35
CA PHE A 125 5.16 -12.68 1.48
C PHE A 125 6.30 -13.58 1.02
N HIS A 126 7.34 -13.00 0.42
CA HIS A 126 8.47 -13.74 -0.14
C HIS A 126 9.31 -14.47 0.93
N GLU A 127 9.36 -13.95 2.18
CA GLU A 127 10.04 -14.66 3.27
C GLU A 127 9.47 -16.06 3.54
N VAL A 128 8.19 -16.28 3.23
CA VAL A 128 7.52 -17.57 3.39
C VAL A 128 7.32 -18.26 2.03
N ALA A 129 6.87 -17.52 1.03
CA ALA A 129 6.47 -18.07 -0.26
C ALA A 129 7.65 -18.68 -1.03
N ASP A 130 8.82 -18.04 -1.02
CA ASP A 130 10.00 -18.52 -1.76
C ASP A 130 10.51 -19.89 -1.27
N GLU A 131 10.19 -20.25 -0.01
CA GLU A 131 10.55 -21.54 0.55
C GLU A 131 9.43 -22.60 0.41
N LYS A 132 8.16 -22.18 0.40
CA LYS A 132 7.03 -23.09 0.59
C LYS A 132 6.01 -23.12 -0.55
N LEU A 133 6.04 -22.18 -1.47
CA LEU A 133 5.08 -22.08 -2.57
C LEU A 133 5.81 -21.96 -3.90
N ASP A 134 5.09 -22.14 -5.01
CA ASP A 134 5.57 -21.88 -6.35
C ASP A 134 4.95 -20.55 -6.85
N VAL A 135 5.72 -19.47 -6.77
CA VAL A 135 5.25 -18.15 -7.20
C VAL A 135 5.34 -18.04 -8.72
N THR A 136 4.25 -18.36 -9.41
CA THR A 136 4.21 -18.43 -10.89
C THR A 136 3.95 -17.08 -11.55
N GLY A 137 3.49 -16.08 -10.83
CA GLY A 137 3.24 -14.73 -11.36
C GLY A 137 3.19 -13.67 -10.28
N SER A 138 3.78 -12.51 -10.57
CA SER A 138 3.74 -11.34 -9.71
C SER A 138 3.57 -10.09 -10.56
N GLN A 139 2.52 -9.30 -10.29
CA GLN A 139 2.24 -8.06 -11.03
C GLN A 139 1.66 -6.99 -10.11
N THR A 140 1.99 -5.71 -10.41
CA THR A 140 1.36 -4.59 -9.71
C THR A 140 -0.09 -4.42 -10.14
N ALA A 141 -0.94 -4.14 -9.18
CA ALA A 141 -2.35 -3.80 -9.37
C ALA A 141 -2.74 -2.53 -8.58
N ASP A 142 -1.74 -1.75 -8.15
CA ASP A 142 -1.81 -0.37 -7.64
C ASP A 142 -2.83 -0.15 -6.51
N PHE A 143 -3.05 -1.16 -5.66
CA PHE A 143 -4.08 -1.15 -4.62
C PHE A 143 -5.50 -0.91 -5.14
N ASN A 144 -5.75 -1.14 -6.43
CA ASN A 144 -6.99 -0.82 -7.12
C ASN A 144 -7.78 -2.09 -7.47
N ARG A 145 -9.08 -2.09 -7.18
CA ARG A 145 -9.98 -3.23 -7.41
C ARG A 145 -10.09 -3.60 -8.88
N ALA A 146 -10.35 -2.63 -9.75
CA ALA A 146 -10.53 -2.87 -11.19
C ALA A 146 -9.21 -3.34 -11.84
N THR A 147 -8.07 -2.76 -11.45
CA THR A 147 -6.75 -3.20 -11.89
C THR A 147 -6.47 -4.61 -11.38
N GLY A 148 -6.80 -4.92 -10.11
CA GLY A 148 -6.66 -6.25 -9.52
C GLY A 148 -7.43 -7.31 -10.30
N MET A 149 -8.66 -7.03 -10.69
CA MET A 149 -9.48 -7.91 -11.53
C MET A 149 -8.79 -8.19 -12.89
N THR A 150 -8.36 -7.13 -13.59
CA THR A 150 -7.70 -7.27 -14.90
C THR A 150 -6.37 -8.01 -14.80
N VAL A 151 -5.57 -7.72 -13.79
CA VAL A 151 -4.29 -8.41 -13.57
C VAL A 151 -4.52 -9.88 -13.25
N MET A 152 -5.49 -10.21 -12.41
CA MET A 152 -5.83 -11.61 -12.10
C MET A 152 -6.30 -12.37 -13.32
N GLU A 153 -7.15 -11.77 -14.15
CA GLU A 153 -7.56 -12.35 -15.43
C GLU A 153 -6.35 -12.72 -16.29
N ASN A 154 -5.42 -11.78 -16.47
CA ASN A 154 -4.20 -12.01 -17.27
C ASN A 154 -3.33 -13.15 -16.69
N LEU A 155 -3.17 -13.19 -15.36
CA LEU A 155 -2.38 -14.22 -14.68
C LEU A 155 -3.01 -15.61 -14.86
N LEU A 156 -4.33 -15.74 -14.72
CA LEU A 156 -5.05 -17.01 -14.94
C LEU A 156 -5.08 -17.44 -16.40
N GLN A 157 -5.09 -16.50 -17.33
CA GLN A 157 -4.95 -16.83 -18.76
C GLN A 157 -3.55 -17.33 -19.10
N ALA A 158 -2.52 -16.80 -18.42
CA ALA A 158 -1.13 -17.23 -18.61
C ALA A 158 -0.85 -18.58 -17.92
N ASP A 159 -1.42 -18.80 -16.73
CA ASP A 159 -1.25 -20.03 -15.95
C ASP A 159 -2.55 -20.40 -15.21
N GLY A 160 -3.30 -21.31 -15.81
CA GLY A 160 -4.53 -21.85 -15.22
C GLY A 160 -4.31 -22.82 -14.06
N SER A 161 -3.06 -23.07 -13.65
CA SER A 161 -2.73 -23.95 -12.52
C SER A 161 -2.73 -23.21 -11.17
N ILE A 162 -2.81 -21.89 -11.14
CA ILE A 162 -2.80 -21.05 -9.93
C ILE A 162 -3.91 -21.51 -8.97
N LYS A 163 -3.52 -21.81 -7.73
CA LYS A 163 -4.42 -22.29 -6.66
C LYS A 163 -4.68 -21.28 -5.57
N GLY A 164 -3.85 -20.25 -5.49
CA GLY A 164 -3.97 -19.20 -4.49
C GLY A 164 -3.43 -17.86 -4.97
N VAL A 165 -3.88 -16.81 -4.33
CA VAL A 165 -3.45 -15.45 -4.63
C VAL A 165 -3.13 -14.73 -3.33
N PHE A 166 -1.95 -14.12 -3.27
CA PHE A 166 -1.62 -13.14 -2.25
C PHE A 166 -1.80 -11.74 -2.82
N ALA A 167 -2.77 -10.99 -2.32
CA ALA A 167 -3.00 -9.60 -2.70
C ALA A 167 -2.54 -8.66 -1.57
N HIS A 168 -1.80 -7.61 -1.91
CA HIS A 168 -1.28 -6.66 -0.92
C HIS A 168 -2.36 -5.83 -0.22
N ASN A 169 -3.63 -5.85 -0.68
CA ASN A 169 -4.78 -5.27 0.02
C ASN A 169 -6.10 -5.93 -0.36
N ASP A 170 -7.15 -5.60 0.41
CA ASP A 170 -8.50 -6.13 0.22
C ASP A 170 -9.13 -5.70 -1.12
N GLU A 171 -8.87 -4.48 -1.59
CA GLU A 171 -9.43 -3.99 -2.85
C GLU A 171 -9.00 -4.86 -4.03
N MET A 172 -7.72 -5.20 -4.13
CA MET A 172 -7.22 -6.10 -5.17
C MET A 172 -7.76 -7.52 -5.00
N ALA A 173 -7.83 -8.03 -3.76
CA ALA A 173 -8.41 -9.34 -3.47
C ALA A 173 -9.89 -9.42 -3.87
N LEU A 174 -10.67 -8.37 -3.58
CA LEU A 174 -12.07 -8.27 -4.04
C LEU A 174 -12.19 -8.21 -5.56
N GLY A 175 -11.22 -7.60 -6.25
CA GLY A 175 -11.12 -7.64 -7.71
C GLY A 175 -10.98 -9.07 -8.24
N CYS A 176 -10.10 -9.87 -7.62
CA CYS A 176 -9.91 -11.28 -7.98
C CYS A 176 -11.20 -12.09 -7.79
N LEU A 177 -11.91 -11.89 -6.67
CA LEU A 177 -13.16 -12.60 -6.37
C LEU A 177 -14.26 -12.28 -7.38
N LEU A 178 -14.36 -11.04 -7.85
CA LEU A 178 -15.33 -10.66 -8.88
C LEU A 178 -15.08 -11.41 -10.19
N TYR A 179 -13.83 -11.48 -10.64
CA TYR A 179 -13.48 -12.21 -11.84
C TYR A 179 -13.80 -13.71 -11.74
N THR A 180 -13.45 -14.35 -10.61
CA THR A 180 -13.65 -15.78 -10.42
C THR A 180 -15.12 -16.16 -10.23
N SER A 181 -15.96 -15.27 -9.71
CA SER A 181 -17.39 -15.51 -9.57
C SER A 181 -18.12 -15.38 -10.92
N ASP A 182 -17.81 -14.38 -11.73
CA ASP A 182 -18.42 -14.19 -13.05
C ASP A 182 -18.03 -15.31 -14.03
N ALA A 183 -16.80 -15.84 -13.93
CA ALA A 183 -16.34 -16.97 -14.75
C ALA A 183 -16.98 -18.32 -14.35
N ALA A 184 -17.60 -18.43 -13.18
CA ALA A 184 -18.29 -19.65 -12.73
C ALA A 184 -19.76 -19.72 -13.17
N ASP A 185 -20.33 -18.60 -13.65
CA ASP A 185 -21.74 -18.50 -14.10
C ASP A 185 -21.88 -18.67 -15.63
N ASP A 186 -20.79 -18.81 -16.39
CA ASP A 186 -20.72 -19.13 -17.84
C ASP A 186 -20.39 -20.61 -18.07
#